data_8262676bd1b39ab1afd31c4dc63fa512
#
_entry.id   8262676bd1b39ab1afd31c4dc63fa512
#
_cell.length_a   1.000
_cell.length_b   1.000
_cell.length_c   1.000
_cell.angle_alpha   90.00
_cell.angle_beta   90.00
_cell.angle_gamma   90.00
#
_symmetry.space_group_name_H-M   'P 1'
#
loop_
_entity.id
_entity.type
_entity.pdbx_description
1 polymer ?
#
loop_
_entity_poly.entity_id
_entity_poly.type
_entity_poly.pdbx_seq_one_letter_code
_entity_poly.pdbx_strand_id
1 'polypeptide(L)'
;MIVADQAAGLRQWADTQPAPPSLSRRETSAALAHRTLVVVGLPGTSPQQTRRVLDLLDHWAAQGRRWVGSATQWRVVPVTLSSPCLPELLIQQPRWALWVGNDPEAFRRAFGVLASLKDREGPCRLLAVHAPDMPRRGLLDNLQQAAWSRLGIELLVMAK
;
A
#
# COMPACT_ATOMS: atom_id res chain seq x y z
N MET A 1 -8.84 -17.13 11.08
CA MET A 1 -9.12 -16.86 11.49
C MET A 1 -9.31 -15.75 11.65
N ILE A 2 -9.18 -15.14 11.50
CA ILE A 2 -9.34 -14.17 12.03
C ILE A 2 -9.58 -13.04 11.25
N VAL A 3 -10.69 -12.99 10.62
CA VAL A 3 -11.09 -11.92 9.81
C VAL A 3 -11.11 -10.65 10.59
N ALA A 4 -11.42 -10.74 11.82
CA ALA A 4 -11.46 -9.55 12.61
C ALA A 4 -10.10 -8.90 12.72
N ASP A 5 -9.06 -9.67 12.64
CA ASP A 5 -7.74 -9.12 12.74
C ASP A 5 -7.34 -8.28 11.56
N GLN A 6 -7.91 -8.54 10.38
CA GLN A 6 -7.55 -7.75 9.25
C GLN A 6 -8.03 -6.30 9.41
N ALA A 7 -9.21 -6.10 9.98
CA ALA A 7 -9.69 -4.75 10.18
C ALA A 7 -8.79 -4.02 11.19
N ALA A 8 -8.38 -4.71 12.25
CA ALA A 8 -7.50 -4.09 13.22
C ALA A 8 -6.14 -3.81 12.57
N GLY A 9 -5.66 -4.71 11.73
CA GLY A 9 -4.41 -4.51 11.03
C GLY A 9 -4.44 -3.29 10.12
N LEU A 10 -5.56 -3.08 9.43
CA LEU A 10 -5.67 -1.93 8.54
C LEU A 10 -5.66 -0.63 9.34
N ARG A 11 -6.34 -0.59 10.48
CA ARG A 11 -6.35 0.61 11.28
C ARG A 11 -4.96 0.88 11.82
N GLN A 12 -4.29 -0.15 12.30
CA GLN A 12 -2.97 0.00 12.85
C GLN A 12 -1.99 0.46 11.77
N TRP A 13 -2.10 -0.13 10.57
CA TRP A 13 -1.26 0.28 9.47
C TRP A 13 -1.49 1.76 9.11
N ALA A 14 -2.74 2.18 9.04
CA ALA A 14 -3.05 3.56 8.68
C ALA A 14 -2.60 4.55 9.74
N ASP A 15 -2.57 4.12 11.00
CA ASP A 15 -2.19 5.00 12.08
C ASP A 15 -0.68 5.00 12.34
N THR A 16 0.08 4.15 11.67
CA THR A 16 1.52 4.11 11.84
C THR A 16 2.13 5.45 11.43
N GLN A 17 2.97 5.99 12.23
CA GLN A 17 3.59 7.25 11.91
C GLN A 17 5.08 7.12 11.75
N PRO A 18 5.65 7.88 10.85
CA PRO A 18 7.08 7.82 10.64
C PRO A 18 7.76 8.43 11.85
N ALA A 19 8.97 8.09 12.06
CA ALA A 19 9.72 8.60 13.18
C ALA A 19 9.74 10.11 13.10
N PRO A 20 9.24 10.78 14.05
CA PRO A 20 9.06 12.20 13.97
C PRO A 20 10.25 12.99 14.30
N PRO A 21 10.53 13.88 13.54
CA PRO A 21 11.60 14.78 13.74
C PRO A 21 10.99 15.67 14.73
N SER A 22 11.64 15.88 15.70
CA SER A 22 11.09 16.64 16.70
C SER A 22 10.51 17.95 16.38
N LEU A 23 11.00 18.64 15.55
CA LEU A 23 10.46 19.83 15.28
C LEU A 23 9.40 19.94 14.43
N SER A 24 9.49 19.52 13.49
CA SER A 24 8.53 19.82 12.53
C SER A 24 7.23 19.53 12.95
N ARG A 25 7.11 19.04 13.95
CA ARG A 25 5.94 18.71 14.19
C ARG A 25 5.02 19.72 14.17
N ARG A 26 5.27 20.73 14.54
CA ARG A 26 4.34 21.59 14.65
C ARG A 26 3.64 21.95 13.50
N GLU A 27 4.20 22.30 12.62
CA GLU A 27 3.54 22.80 11.51
C GLU A 27 2.79 21.81 10.91
N THR A 28 3.21 20.82 10.94
CA THR A 28 2.53 19.94 10.22
C THR A 28 1.28 19.89 10.66
N SER A 29 1.26 19.94 11.70
CA SER A 29 0.09 19.80 12.14
C SER A 29 -0.81 20.31 11.35
N ALA A 30 -0.48 21.10 11.09
CA ALA A 30 -1.27 21.78 10.42
C ALA A 30 -1.98 20.89 9.68
N ALA A 31 -2.31 20.41 9.91
CA ALA A 31 -3.14 19.96 9.16
C ALA A 31 -2.99 19.29 8.09
N LEU A 32 -2.30 19.54 7.57
CA LEU A 32 -2.23 18.99 6.42
C LEU A 32 -1.74 17.68 6.66
N ALA A 33 -1.67 17.16 7.64
CA ALA A 33 -1.33 15.90 7.92
C ALA A 33 -1.39 14.97 6.77
N HIS A 34 -0.59 15.11 5.85
CA HIS A 34 -0.59 14.22 4.73
C HIS A 34 0.06 12.89 5.14
N ARG A 35 -0.59 11.82 4.80
CA ARG A 35 -0.03 10.50 5.00
C ARG A 35 0.61 10.09 3.70
N THR A 36 1.83 9.61 3.73
CA THR A 36 2.52 9.18 2.52
C THR A 36 2.30 7.69 2.30
N LEU A 37 1.90 7.35 1.09
CA LEU A 37 1.73 5.96 0.70
C LEU A 37 2.70 5.68 -0.44
N VAL A 38 3.66 4.81 -0.20
CA VAL A 38 4.62 4.42 -1.23
C VAL A 38 4.03 3.24 -1.97
N VAL A 39 3.87 3.35 -3.28
CA VAL A 39 3.24 2.30 -4.09
C VAL A 39 4.25 1.70 -5.03
N VAL A 40 4.38 0.37 -4.97
CA VAL A 40 5.26 -0.35 -5.87
C VAL A 40 4.43 -1.22 -6.80
N GLY A 41 5.00 -1.61 -7.92
CA GLY A 41 4.30 -2.49 -8.86
C GLY A 41 3.47 -1.77 -9.90
N LEU A 42 3.40 -0.45 -9.87
CA LEU A 42 2.67 0.28 -10.89
C LEU A 42 3.41 0.18 -12.22
N PRO A 43 2.69 0.26 -13.32
CA PRO A 43 3.33 0.19 -14.65
C PRO A 43 4.24 1.38 -14.96
N GLY A 44 4.20 2.39 -14.15
CA GLY A 44 5.06 3.54 -14.33
C GLY A 44 4.95 4.47 -13.15
N THR A 45 5.64 5.58 -13.21
CA THR A 45 5.62 6.55 -12.12
C THR A 45 5.02 7.88 -12.56
N SER A 46 4.24 7.87 -13.64
CA SER A 46 3.64 9.10 -14.14
C SER A 46 2.52 9.59 -13.23
N PRO A 47 2.14 10.83 -13.34
CA PRO A 47 1.04 11.36 -12.54
C PRO A 47 -0.28 10.62 -12.75
N GLN A 48 -0.46 10.00 -13.92
CA GLN A 48 -1.67 9.24 -14.17
C GLN A 48 -1.73 8.03 -13.26
N GLN A 49 -0.61 7.39 -12.98
CA GLN A 49 -0.60 6.23 -12.11
C GLN A 49 -0.90 6.65 -10.68
N THR A 50 -0.39 7.79 -10.27
CA THR A 50 -0.68 8.32 -8.95
C THR A 50 -2.16 8.61 -8.81
N ARG A 51 -2.76 9.18 -9.86
CA ARG A 51 -4.17 9.50 -9.81
C ARG A 51 -5.03 8.23 -9.71
N ARG A 52 -4.62 7.16 -10.35
CA ARG A 52 -5.38 5.92 -10.25
C ARG A 52 -5.45 5.43 -8.81
N VAL A 53 -4.35 5.54 -8.08
CA VAL A 53 -4.33 5.12 -6.70
C VAL A 53 -5.18 6.05 -5.84
N LEU A 54 -5.10 7.35 -6.08
CA LEU A 54 -5.89 8.30 -5.32
C LEU A 54 -7.38 8.10 -5.57
N ASP A 55 -7.76 7.81 -6.81
CA ASP A 55 -9.16 7.56 -7.13
C ASP A 55 -9.66 6.31 -6.42
N LEU A 56 -8.81 5.29 -6.27
CA LEU A 56 -9.20 4.09 -5.56
C LEU A 56 -9.37 4.40 -4.06
N LEU A 57 -8.47 5.18 -3.49
CA LEU A 57 -8.60 5.55 -2.09
C LEU A 57 -9.89 6.34 -1.86
N ASP A 58 -10.23 7.22 -2.80
CA ASP A 58 -11.44 7.99 -2.71
C ASP A 58 -12.66 7.07 -2.81
N HIS A 59 -12.59 6.06 -3.67
CA HIS A 59 -13.66 5.09 -3.82
C HIS A 59 -13.86 4.33 -2.50
N TRP A 60 -12.79 3.91 -1.85
CA TRP A 60 -12.89 3.21 -0.60
C TRP A 60 -13.43 4.12 0.51
N ALA A 61 -13.04 5.39 0.50
CA ALA A 61 -13.56 6.34 1.47
C ALA A 61 -15.07 6.51 1.29
N ALA A 62 -15.52 6.55 0.05
CA ALA A 62 -16.93 6.68 -0.24
C ALA A 62 -17.72 5.44 0.21
N GLN A 63 -17.04 4.30 0.31
CA GLN A 63 -17.69 3.09 0.80
C GLN A 63 -17.66 2.99 2.31
N GLY A 64 -17.24 4.01 3.00
CA GLY A 64 -17.26 4.02 4.46
C GLY A 64 -16.05 3.42 5.13
N ARG A 65 -14.96 3.27 4.41
CA ARG A 65 -13.73 2.74 5.00
C ARG A 65 -13.07 3.86 5.79
N ARG A 66 -13.35 3.89 7.08
CA ARG A 66 -12.91 5.00 7.93
C ARG A 66 -11.40 5.21 7.98
N TRP A 67 -10.64 4.15 7.87
CA TRP A 67 -9.20 4.30 7.96
C TRP A 67 -8.61 5.10 6.80
N VAL A 68 -9.33 5.17 5.68
CA VAL A 68 -8.87 5.94 4.55
C VAL A 68 -8.97 7.43 4.83
N GLY A 69 -10.04 7.85 5.48
CA GLY A 69 -10.28 9.26 5.69
C GLY A 69 -10.56 9.94 4.38
N SER A 70 -9.95 11.06 4.13
CA SER A 70 -10.13 11.78 2.89
C SER A 70 -8.97 11.48 1.97
N ALA A 71 -9.26 11.24 0.69
CA ALA A 71 -8.19 10.99 -0.29
C ALA A 71 -7.22 12.16 -0.37
N THR A 72 -7.66 13.35 -0.06
CA THR A 72 -6.78 14.51 -0.12
C THR A 72 -5.72 14.50 0.99
N GLN A 73 -5.88 13.63 1.98
CA GLN A 73 -4.90 13.51 3.05
C GLN A 73 -3.79 12.53 2.68
N TRP A 74 -3.87 11.91 1.53
CA TRP A 74 -2.88 10.94 1.12
C TRP A 74 -1.95 11.50 0.06
N ARG A 75 -0.68 11.25 0.22
CA ARG A 75 0.31 11.62 -0.76
C ARG A 75 0.84 10.32 -1.32
N VAL A 76 0.57 10.04 -2.58
CA VAL A 76 0.99 8.80 -3.22
C VAL A 76 2.33 8.99 -3.90
N VAL A 77 3.28 8.14 -3.56
CA VAL A 77 4.61 8.19 -4.15
C VAL A 77 4.85 6.89 -4.91
N PRO A 78 4.77 6.92 -6.24
CA PRO A 78 5.03 5.71 -7.02
C PRO A 78 6.52 5.50 -7.14
N VAL A 79 6.98 4.27 -6.90
CA VAL A 79 8.39 3.96 -7.04
C VAL A 79 8.58 2.64 -7.74
N THR A 80 9.70 2.49 -8.41
CA THR A 80 10.08 1.23 -9.02
C THR A 80 11.15 0.60 -8.14
N LEU A 81 11.33 -0.70 -8.28
CA LEU A 81 12.33 -1.39 -7.48
C LEU A 81 13.76 -0.98 -7.85
N SER A 82 13.93 -0.37 -9.01
CA SER A 82 15.24 0.11 -9.42
C SER A 82 15.50 1.54 -9.02
N SER A 83 14.56 2.16 -8.32
CA SER A 83 14.72 3.57 -7.94
C SER A 83 15.87 3.75 -6.97
N PRO A 84 16.71 4.75 -7.17
CA PRO A 84 17.82 5.01 -6.23
C PRO A 84 17.31 5.50 -4.88
N CYS A 85 16.06 5.95 -4.81
CA CYS A 85 15.50 6.41 -3.56
C CYS A 85 14.89 5.29 -2.74
N LEU A 86 14.81 4.10 -3.29
CA LEU A 86 14.13 3.00 -2.62
C LEU A 86 14.70 2.68 -1.24
N PRO A 87 16.00 2.55 -1.05
CA PRO A 87 16.52 2.20 0.27
C PRO A 87 16.15 3.22 1.34
N GLU A 88 16.14 4.51 0.95
CA GLU A 88 15.80 5.53 1.89
C GLU A 88 14.32 5.50 2.23
N LEU A 89 13.48 5.26 1.25
CA LEU A 89 12.05 5.17 1.48
C LEU A 89 11.72 3.97 2.37
N LEU A 90 12.47 2.87 2.24
CA LEU A 90 12.24 1.70 3.08
C LEU A 90 12.50 2.01 4.55
N ILE A 91 13.39 2.92 4.82
CA ILE A 91 13.67 3.31 6.18
C ILE A 91 12.70 4.36 6.69
N GLN A 92 12.35 5.29 5.85
CA GLN A 92 11.56 6.43 6.27
C GLN A 92 10.04 6.28 6.26
N GLN A 93 9.53 5.52 5.33
CA GLN A 93 8.08 5.48 5.13
C GLN A 93 7.47 4.17 5.62
N PRO A 94 6.53 4.24 6.53
CA PRO A 94 5.91 3.03 7.08
C PRO A 94 4.75 2.47 6.28
N ARG A 95 4.14 3.26 5.41
CA ARG A 95 2.96 2.80 4.69
C ARG A 95 3.30 2.47 3.25
N TRP A 96 3.19 1.22 2.92
CA TRP A 96 3.52 0.73 1.59
C TRP A 96 2.33 0.02 0.98
N ALA A 97 2.20 0.12 -0.32
CA ALA A 97 1.14 -0.55 -1.06
C ALA A 97 1.70 -1.21 -2.30
N LEU A 98 1.01 -2.26 -2.73
CA LEU A 98 1.39 -3.00 -3.93
C LEU A 98 0.27 -2.86 -4.93
N TRP A 99 0.57 -2.39 -6.13
CA TRP A 99 -0.43 -2.34 -7.20
C TRP A 99 -0.57 -3.74 -7.80
N VAL A 100 -1.78 -4.22 -7.92
CA VAL A 100 -2.07 -5.51 -8.49
C VAL A 100 -2.93 -5.32 -9.72
N GLY A 101 -2.42 -5.67 -10.88
CA GLY A 101 -3.17 -5.56 -12.11
C GLY A 101 -4.11 -6.72 -12.30
N ASN A 102 -4.89 -6.68 -13.38
CA ASN A 102 -5.84 -7.75 -13.67
C ASN A 102 -5.47 -8.52 -14.93
N ASP A 103 -4.27 -8.38 -15.43
CA ASP A 103 -3.83 -9.09 -16.63
C ASP A 103 -3.29 -10.49 -16.23
N PRO A 104 -3.09 -11.36 -17.21
CA PRO A 104 -2.63 -12.72 -16.91
C PRO A 104 -1.31 -12.82 -16.16
N GLU A 105 -0.45 -11.80 -16.32
CA GLU A 105 0.85 -11.83 -15.65
C GLU A 105 0.83 -11.11 -14.30
N ALA A 106 -0.34 -10.68 -13.87
CA ALA A 106 -0.43 -9.86 -12.65
C ALA A 106 0.09 -10.57 -11.41
N PHE A 107 -0.23 -11.85 -11.25
CA PHE A 107 0.22 -12.58 -10.08
C PHE A 107 1.74 -12.66 -10.06
N ARG A 108 2.34 -13.06 -11.17
CA ARG A 108 3.78 -13.22 -11.24
C ARG A 108 4.49 -11.90 -10.98
N ARG A 109 3.98 -10.83 -11.57
CA ARG A 109 4.57 -9.52 -11.39
C ARG A 109 4.48 -9.07 -9.94
N ALA A 110 3.31 -9.19 -9.34
CA ALA A 110 3.10 -8.75 -7.98
C ALA A 110 3.92 -9.58 -7.00
N PHE A 111 3.93 -10.89 -7.18
CA PHE A 111 4.69 -11.74 -6.29
C PHE A 111 6.19 -11.45 -6.42
N GLY A 112 6.66 -11.18 -7.63
CA GLY A 112 8.06 -10.82 -7.86
C GLY A 112 8.44 -9.54 -7.15
N VAL A 113 7.55 -8.56 -7.13
CA VAL A 113 7.79 -7.31 -6.43
C VAL A 113 7.88 -7.57 -4.93
N LEU A 114 7.00 -8.38 -4.39
CA LEU A 114 7.02 -8.70 -2.97
C LEU A 114 8.30 -9.46 -2.60
N ALA A 115 8.72 -10.40 -3.43
CA ALA A 115 9.93 -11.16 -3.16
C ALA A 115 11.15 -10.25 -3.17
N SER A 116 11.20 -9.29 -4.10
CA SER A 116 12.29 -8.35 -4.16
C SER A 116 12.31 -7.44 -2.94
N LEU A 117 11.15 -7.05 -2.46
CA LEU A 117 11.10 -6.22 -1.25
C LEU A 117 11.57 -7.01 -0.05
N LYS A 118 11.25 -8.29 0.03
CA LYS A 118 11.69 -9.10 1.13
C LYS A 118 13.21 -9.22 1.12
N ASP A 119 13.80 -9.39 -0.05
CA ASP A 119 15.24 -9.50 -0.17
C ASP A 119 15.94 -8.21 0.25
N ARG A 120 15.23 -7.08 0.18
CA ARG A 120 15.79 -5.80 0.58
C ARG A 120 15.39 -5.43 2.01
N GLU A 121 14.85 -6.39 2.74
CA GLU A 121 14.39 -6.16 4.09
C GLU A 121 13.32 -5.06 4.14
N GLY A 122 12.43 -5.11 3.18
CA GLY A 122 11.37 -4.12 3.08
C GLY A 122 10.23 -4.36 4.05
N PRO A 123 9.11 -3.70 3.82
CA PRO A 123 7.99 -3.79 4.77
C PRO A 123 7.40 -5.18 4.82
N CYS A 124 6.94 -5.57 5.99
CA CYS A 124 6.29 -6.86 6.19
C CYS A 124 4.80 -6.79 5.97
N ARG A 125 4.26 -5.62 5.77
CA ARG A 125 2.82 -5.46 5.59
C ARG A 125 2.57 -4.41 4.53
N LEU A 126 1.81 -4.76 3.50
CA LEU A 126 1.48 -3.84 2.42
C LEU A 126 0.00 -3.87 2.15
N LEU A 127 -0.54 -2.79 1.64
CA LEU A 127 -1.92 -2.71 1.22
C LEU A 127 -2.00 -3.09 -0.26
N ALA A 128 -2.91 -3.96 -0.62
CA ALA A 128 -3.11 -4.29 -2.03
C ALA A 128 -3.99 -3.23 -2.66
N VAL A 129 -3.50 -2.60 -3.72
CA VAL A 129 -4.22 -1.58 -4.44
C VAL A 129 -4.54 -2.14 -5.81
N HIS A 130 -5.82 -2.19 -6.16
CA HIS A 130 -6.26 -2.80 -7.41
C HIS A 130 -7.51 -2.12 -7.92
N ALA A 131 -7.92 -2.46 -9.14
CA ALA A 131 -9.13 -1.88 -9.70
C ALA A 131 -10.32 -2.22 -8.79
N PRO A 132 -11.25 -1.30 -8.61
CA PRO A 132 -12.34 -1.50 -7.65
C PRO A 132 -13.28 -2.66 -8.01
N ASP A 133 -13.33 -3.05 -9.26
CA ASP A 133 -14.20 -4.15 -9.67
C ASP A 133 -13.52 -5.51 -9.59
N MET A 134 -12.29 -5.56 -9.15
CA MET A 134 -11.58 -6.83 -9.09
C MET A 134 -12.09 -7.65 -7.90
N PRO A 135 -12.49 -8.89 -8.12
CA PRO A 135 -12.99 -9.71 -7.02
C PRO A 135 -11.85 -10.18 -6.12
N ARG A 136 -12.17 -10.42 -4.87
CA ARG A 136 -11.17 -10.91 -3.94
C ARG A 136 -10.77 -12.34 -4.29
N ARG A 137 -11.72 -13.15 -4.68
CA ARG A 137 -11.42 -14.53 -4.99
C ARG A 137 -10.53 -14.62 -6.20
N GLY A 138 -9.67 -15.59 -6.22
CA GLY A 138 -8.75 -15.79 -7.33
C GLY A 138 -7.44 -15.09 -7.11
N LEU A 139 -7.12 -14.13 -7.95
CA LEU A 139 -5.81 -13.50 -7.91
C LEU A 139 -5.45 -12.90 -6.55
N LEU A 140 -6.33 -12.08 -6.01
CA LEU A 140 -6.00 -11.40 -4.76
C LEU A 140 -5.87 -12.38 -3.59
N ASP A 141 -6.77 -13.35 -3.50
CA ASP A 141 -6.73 -14.31 -2.44
C ASP A 141 -5.50 -15.18 -2.54
N ASN A 142 -5.17 -15.63 -3.75
CA ASN A 142 -4.01 -16.45 -3.97
C ASN A 142 -2.72 -15.67 -3.69
N LEU A 143 -2.68 -14.42 -4.07
CA LEU A 143 -1.51 -13.59 -3.84
C LEU A 143 -1.33 -13.33 -2.35
N GLN A 144 -2.43 -13.07 -1.63
CA GLN A 144 -2.37 -12.83 -0.21
C GLN A 144 -1.82 -14.07 0.51
N GLN A 145 -2.32 -15.24 0.13
CA GLN A 145 -1.89 -16.48 0.74
C GLN A 145 -0.42 -16.78 0.43
N ALA A 146 -0.03 -16.62 -0.81
CA ALA A 146 1.35 -16.90 -1.21
C ALA A 146 2.33 -15.92 -0.54
N ALA A 147 1.95 -14.67 -0.42
CA ALA A 147 2.80 -13.67 0.23
C ALA A 147 3.06 -14.06 1.68
N TRP A 148 2.01 -14.49 2.37
CA TRP A 148 2.17 -14.88 3.75
C TRP A 148 2.95 -16.17 3.89
N SER A 149 2.57 -17.21 3.15
CA SER A 149 3.17 -18.52 3.35
C SER A 149 4.59 -18.62 2.83
N ARG A 150 4.92 -17.90 1.78
CA ARG A 150 6.26 -18.00 1.21
C ARG A 150 7.20 -16.88 1.60
N LEU A 151 6.68 -15.70 1.85
CA LEU A 151 7.52 -14.55 2.12
C LEU A 151 7.32 -13.95 3.52
N GLY A 152 6.32 -14.42 4.22
CA GLY A 152 6.04 -13.84 5.54
C GLY A 152 5.53 -12.41 5.47
N ILE A 153 4.99 -12.00 4.32
CA ILE A 153 4.49 -10.65 4.13
C ILE A 153 2.98 -10.67 4.23
N GLU A 154 2.44 -9.80 5.04
CA GLU A 154 0.99 -9.68 5.20
C GLU A 154 0.47 -8.70 4.18
N LEU A 155 -0.33 -9.17 3.23
CA LEU A 155 -0.93 -8.31 2.21
C LEU A 155 -2.36 -8.03 2.63
N LEU A 156 -2.69 -6.76 2.82
CA LEU A 156 -4.03 -6.37 3.26
C LEU A 156 -4.90 -6.14 2.02
N VAL A 157 -5.97 -6.91 1.89
CA VAL A 157 -6.82 -6.88 0.71
C VAL A 157 -8.19 -6.33 1.09
N MET A 158 -8.62 -5.29 0.37
CA MET A 158 -9.89 -4.65 0.64
C MET A 158 -11.04 -5.15 -0.22
N ALA A 159 -10.76 -5.94 -1.22
CA ALA A 159 -11.81 -6.41 -2.13
C ALA A 159 -12.82 -7.29 -1.40
N LYS A 160 -14.05 -7.32 -1.91
CA LYS A 160 -15.10 -8.14 -1.32
C LYS A 160 -15.01 -9.58 -1.74
#